data_5aab14defee4a04b7d35cf0a98bf7d79
#
_entry.id   5aab14defee4a04b7d35cf0a98bf7d79
#
_cell.length_a   1.000
_cell.length_b   1.000
_cell.length_c   1.000
_cell.angle_alpha   90.00
_cell.angle_beta   90.00
_cell.angle_gamma   90.00
#
_symmetry.space_group_name_H-M   'P 1'
#
loop_
_entity.id
_entity.type
_entity.pdbx_description
1 polymer ?
#
loop_
_entity_poly.entity_id
_entity_poly.type
_entity_poly.pdbx_seq_one_letter_code
_entity_poly.pdbx_strand_id
1 'polypeptide(L)'
;MRKLWKTTATLAAAVLLAGSLAGCGSSGGSSSSSGGGKSGSTSDMIVTTMYTEAGSLDSAGESGLWWWSYDDVCMAPIMEMKEDGSWDYILAESVDVNEDMTQYTVHLRSDAKWSNGDDVTSADFKNTIVRALDPNCKSGYSSMLYPIAGAEEMYNGTGDESGLGVDTSDDKTIVFNLKEPCAYFEQLFVLPVYMPTHRELQTETNGDWAMGNDMDALVSCEPYYLAEYVPNQYSVYKKNENYVQADRIKTDTIKKMVMDDTQSIINAYKSGELNFISVDYTVMDEYKDSDELITSPAMTSYYVLFNVNEAPFDDVRVRQAFSMAVNRDEVASACGSSYEA
;
A
#
# COMPACT_ATOMS: atom_id res chain seq x y z
N MET A 1 -53.62 17.14 -19.17
CA MET A 1 -53.94 16.26 -20.31
C MET A 1 -53.05 15.03 -20.25
N ARG A 2 -53.75 13.90 -20.07
CA ARG A 2 -53.20 12.54 -20.04
C ARG A 2 -52.58 12.16 -21.39
N LYS A 3 -51.46 11.42 -21.39
CA LYS A 3 -51.36 10.17 -22.16
C LYS A 3 -50.18 9.36 -21.71
N LEU A 4 -50.52 8.23 -21.15
CA LEU A 4 -49.79 6.98 -21.03
C LEU A 4 -49.07 6.58 -22.34
N TRP A 5 -47.87 6.01 -22.20
CA TRP A 5 -47.50 4.85 -23.00
C TRP A 5 -46.77 3.82 -22.13
N LYS A 6 -47.49 2.75 -21.91
CA LYS A 6 -46.99 1.44 -21.45
C LYS A 6 -46.65 0.62 -22.70
N THR A 7 -45.79 -0.35 -22.47
CA THR A 7 -45.45 -1.54 -23.28
C THR A 7 -43.97 -1.51 -23.72
N THR A 8 -43.14 -2.50 -23.48
CA THR A 8 -43.31 -3.93 -23.23
C THR A 8 -41.94 -4.43 -22.77
N ALA A 9 -41.91 -5.02 -21.58
CA ALA A 9 -40.84 -5.93 -21.18
C ALA A 9 -41.31 -7.33 -21.62
N THR A 10 -40.53 -8.04 -22.41
CA THR A 10 -40.74 -9.49 -22.55
C THR A 10 -39.44 -10.19 -22.96
N LEU A 11 -38.98 -11.05 -22.06
CA LEU A 11 -38.30 -12.34 -22.24
C LEU A 11 -37.21 -12.50 -23.30
N ALA A 12 -36.00 -12.75 -22.80
CA ALA A 12 -35.08 -13.71 -23.38
C ALA A 12 -34.33 -14.42 -22.25
N ALA A 13 -35.02 -15.25 -21.49
CA ALA A 13 -34.41 -16.29 -20.68
C ALA A 13 -34.94 -17.60 -21.23
N ALA A 14 -34.08 -18.37 -21.83
CA ALA A 14 -34.05 -19.83 -21.91
C ALA A 14 -33.29 -20.28 -23.17
N VAL A 15 -32.59 -21.38 -22.95
CA VAL A 15 -31.93 -22.27 -23.91
C VAL A 15 -30.41 -22.16 -23.95
N LEU A 16 -29.78 -22.95 -23.05
CA LEU A 16 -28.61 -23.76 -23.34
C LEU A 16 -28.43 -24.81 -22.24
N LEU A 17 -29.32 -25.78 -22.23
CA LEU A 17 -29.17 -27.08 -21.58
C LEU A 17 -29.51 -28.12 -22.65
N ALA A 18 -28.49 -28.71 -23.22
CA ALA A 18 -28.50 -30.06 -23.76
C ALA A 18 -27.26 -30.37 -24.57
N GLY A 19 -26.55 -31.39 -24.17
CA GLY A 19 -25.68 -32.07 -25.12
C GLY A 19 -24.28 -32.39 -24.61
N SER A 20 -24.15 -33.48 -23.83
CA SER A 20 -23.12 -34.52 -24.11
C SER A 20 -23.17 -35.64 -23.06
N LEU A 21 -23.98 -36.61 -23.33
CA LEU A 21 -23.83 -37.98 -22.85
C LEU A 21 -23.50 -38.81 -24.06
N ALA A 22 -22.28 -39.33 -24.14
CA ALA A 22 -21.95 -40.61 -24.75
C ALA A 22 -20.43 -40.80 -24.82
N GLY A 23 -19.95 -41.89 -24.26
CA GLY A 23 -18.57 -42.35 -24.46
C GLY A 23 -18.08 -43.27 -23.36
N CYS A 24 -18.77 -44.41 -23.12
CA CYS A 24 -18.19 -45.59 -22.46
C CYS A 24 -17.18 -46.27 -23.40
N GLY A 25 -16.00 -46.62 -22.86
CA GLY A 25 -15.04 -47.50 -23.50
C GLY A 25 -13.98 -47.96 -22.51
N SER A 26 -14.09 -49.18 -22.04
CA SER A 26 -13.25 -49.91 -21.09
C SER A 26 -11.85 -50.24 -21.62
N SER A 27 -10.84 -50.25 -20.78
CA SER A 27 -10.01 -51.40 -20.39
C SER A 27 -8.75 -50.97 -19.66
N GLY A 28 -8.60 -51.43 -18.49
CA GLY A 28 -7.65 -52.18 -17.73
C GLY A 28 -6.18 -51.79 -17.81
N GLY A 29 -5.61 -51.53 -16.60
CA GLY A 29 -4.16 -51.54 -16.40
C GLY A 29 -3.84 -50.92 -15.03
N SER A 30 -3.54 -51.80 -14.07
CA SER A 30 -2.98 -51.49 -12.76
C SER A 30 -1.63 -50.80 -12.87
N SER A 31 -1.35 -49.79 -12.04
CA SER A 31 -0.26 -49.82 -11.05
C SER A 31 0.30 -48.45 -10.70
N SER A 32 0.60 -48.37 -9.42
CA SER A 32 1.59 -47.54 -8.76
C SER A 32 1.25 -46.07 -8.49
N SER A 33 0.96 -45.87 -7.20
CA SER A 33 1.15 -44.63 -6.43
C SER A 33 2.54 -44.06 -6.68
N SER A 34 2.59 -42.88 -7.26
CA SER A 34 3.68 -41.96 -7.08
C SER A 34 3.06 -40.61 -6.76
N GLY A 35 3.42 -40.11 -5.56
CA GLY A 35 3.06 -38.77 -5.14
C GLY A 35 3.47 -37.78 -6.20
N GLY A 36 2.47 -37.24 -6.89
CA GLY A 36 2.65 -36.12 -7.77
C GLY A 36 2.81 -34.88 -6.92
N GLY A 37 4.06 -34.49 -6.70
CA GLY A 37 4.33 -33.09 -6.38
C GLY A 37 3.61 -32.27 -7.45
N LYS A 38 2.70 -31.40 -7.03
CA LYS A 38 2.19 -30.33 -7.87
C LYS A 38 3.41 -29.57 -8.39
N SER A 39 3.79 -29.80 -9.64
CA SER A 39 4.65 -28.89 -10.37
C SER A 39 3.93 -27.55 -10.31
N GLY A 40 4.50 -26.62 -9.54
CA GLY A 40 3.98 -25.27 -9.46
C GLY A 40 3.95 -24.71 -10.88
N SER A 41 2.79 -24.66 -11.47
CA SER A 41 2.51 -23.70 -12.51
C SER A 41 2.72 -22.36 -11.81
N THR A 42 3.80 -21.66 -12.13
CA THR A 42 3.92 -20.24 -11.85
C THR A 42 2.77 -19.60 -12.59
N SER A 43 1.66 -19.33 -11.90
CA SER A 43 0.64 -18.50 -12.51
C SER A 43 1.27 -17.12 -12.65
N ASP A 44 1.26 -16.58 -13.87
CA ASP A 44 1.75 -15.23 -14.14
C ASP A 44 0.90 -14.16 -13.40
N MET A 45 0.01 -14.59 -12.52
CA MET A 45 -0.91 -13.76 -11.79
C MET A 45 -1.06 -14.19 -10.33
N ILE A 46 -0.94 -13.22 -9.41
CA ILE A 46 -1.35 -13.34 -8.01
C ILE A 46 -2.77 -12.80 -7.89
N VAL A 47 -3.69 -13.59 -7.29
CA VAL A 47 -5.03 -13.15 -6.92
C VAL A 47 -5.12 -13.18 -5.40
N THR A 48 -5.31 -12.01 -4.81
CA THR A 48 -5.34 -11.82 -3.36
C THR A 48 -6.52 -10.95 -2.95
N THR A 49 -6.60 -10.57 -1.69
CA THR A 49 -7.68 -9.73 -1.15
C THR A 49 -7.15 -8.43 -0.57
N MET A 50 -8.01 -7.41 -0.57
CA MET A 50 -7.93 -6.27 0.31
C MET A 50 -9.23 -6.21 1.12
N TYR A 51 -9.15 -5.81 2.38
CA TYR A 51 -10.31 -5.77 3.27
C TYR A 51 -11.32 -4.69 2.86
N THR A 52 -10.81 -3.55 2.46
CA THR A 52 -11.57 -2.43 1.86
C THR A 52 -10.65 -1.68 0.91
N GLU A 53 -11.21 -0.85 0.05
CA GLU A 53 -10.42 0.01 -0.81
C GLU A 53 -9.91 1.25 -0.07
N ALA A 54 -8.90 1.89 -0.64
CA ALA A 54 -8.41 3.18 -0.17
C ALA A 54 -9.49 4.27 -0.38
N GLY A 55 -9.59 5.20 0.56
CA GLY A 55 -10.46 6.37 0.41
C GLY A 55 -9.97 7.34 -0.67
N SER A 56 -8.67 7.30 -0.95
CA SER A 56 -7.99 8.06 -2.00
C SER A 56 -6.73 7.32 -2.43
N LEU A 57 -6.31 7.48 -3.68
CA LEU A 57 -5.04 6.98 -4.20
C LEU A 57 -3.91 8.03 -4.11
N ASP A 58 -4.18 9.17 -3.48
CA ASP A 58 -3.22 10.26 -3.31
C ASP A 58 -2.36 10.08 -2.05
N SER A 59 -1.07 9.79 -2.22
CA SER A 59 -0.11 9.62 -1.14
C SER A 59 0.09 10.86 -0.27
N ALA A 60 -0.17 12.05 -0.79
CA ALA A 60 -0.05 13.28 -0.02
C ALA A 60 -1.19 13.44 0.99
N GLY A 61 -2.42 13.02 0.64
CA GLY A 61 -3.64 13.24 1.42
C GLY A 61 -4.09 12.06 2.26
N GLU A 62 -3.91 10.86 1.75
CA GLU A 62 -4.40 9.65 2.40
C GLU A 62 -3.43 9.17 3.50
N SER A 63 -3.98 8.76 4.62
CA SER A 63 -3.22 8.22 5.76
C SER A 63 -3.87 6.97 6.36
N GLY A 64 -4.92 6.45 5.71
CA GLY A 64 -5.62 5.24 6.13
C GLY A 64 -4.80 3.97 5.87
N LEU A 65 -4.98 2.95 6.72
CA LEU A 65 -4.31 1.66 6.55
C LEU A 65 -4.57 1.01 5.18
N TRP A 66 -5.70 1.33 4.56
CA TRP A 66 -6.14 0.72 3.30
C TRP A 66 -5.46 1.32 2.07
N TRP A 67 -4.95 2.53 2.18
CA TRP A 67 -4.13 3.14 1.16
C TRP A 67 -2.84 2.33 0.91
N TRP A 68 -2.26 1.75 1.94
CA TRP A 68 -1.09 0.86 1.85
C TRP A 68 -1.29 -0.32 0.89
N SER A 69 -2.53 -0.75 0.65
CA SER A 69 -2.80 -1.78 -0.35
C SER A 69 -2.52 -1.33 -1.78
N TYR A 70 -2.55 -0.02 -2.06
CA TYR A 70 -2.12 0.57 -3.32
C TYR A 70 -0.62 0.88 -3.29
N ASP A 71 -0.18 1.48 -2.20
CA ASP A 71 1.21 1.90 -1.98
C ASP A 71 2.19 0.74 -2.10
N ASP A 72 1.93 -0.40 -1.48
CA ASP A 72 2.77 -1.59 -1.51
C ASP A 72 3.22 -2.05 -2.92
N VAL A 73 2.56 -1.58 -3.96
CA VAL A 73 2.81 -2.04 -5.33
C VAL A 73 3.01 -0.92 -6.35
N CYS A 74 2.60 0.32 -6.03
CA CYS A 74 2.57 1.43 -7.00
C CYS A 74 3.38 2.67 -6.60
N MET A 75 3.92 2.73 -5.37
CA MET A 75 4.63 3.90 -4.86
C MET A 75 6.05 3.53 -4.42
N ALA A 76 7.06 4.16 -5.02
CA ALA A 76 8.46 3.89 -4.71
C ALA A 76 9.01 4.83 -3.63
N PRO A 77 9.56 4.29 -2.55
CA PRO A 77 10.30 5.08 -1.59
C PRO A 77 11.69 5.48 -2.14
N ILE A 78 12.29 6.47 -1.51
CA ILE A 78 13.71 6.79 -1.74
C ILE A 78 14.57 5.58 -1.37
N MET A 79 14.22 4.92 -0.26
CA MET A 79 14.92 3.75 0.27
C MET A 79 13.95 2.88 1.06
N GLU A 80 14.25 1.61 1.22
CA GLU A 80 13.51 0.64 2.02
C GLU A 80 14.41 -0.10 3.01
N MET A 81 13.83 -0.66 4.07
CA MET A 81 14.55 -1.47 5.04
C MET A 81 14.49 -2.94 4.66
N LYS A 82 15.65 -3.59 4.56
CA LYS A 82 15.77 -5.04 4.33
C LYS A 82 15.42 -5.84 5.58
N GLU A 83 15.21 -7.13 5.41
CA GLU A 83 14.95 -8.08 6.51
C GLU A 83 16.06 -8.09 7.59
N ASP A 84 17.30 -7.80 7.20
CA ASP A 84 18.44 -7.74 8.12
C ASP A 84 18.58 -6.40 8.85
N GLY A 85 17.66 -5.46 8.62
CA GLY A 85 17.65 -4.11 9.18
C GLY A 85 18.58 -3.12 8.48
N SER A 86 19.26 -3.53 7.41
CA SER A 86 20.02 -2.60 6.57
C SER A 86 19.11 -1.87 5.57
N TRP A 87 19.56 -0.72 5.09
CA TRP A 87 18.84 0.05 4.09
C TRP A 87 19.22 -0.38 2.67
N ASP A 88 18.23 -0.39 1.76
CA ASP A 88 18.41 -0.49 0.32
C ASP A 88 17.88 0.77 -0.35
N TYR A 89 18.65 1.34 -1.25
CA TYR A 89 18.22 2.50 -2.04
C TYR A 89 17.40 2.02 -3.24
N ILE A 90 16.19 2.56 -3.38
CA ILE A 90 15.29 2.22 -4.48
C ILE A 90 15.33 3.30 -5.56
N LEU A 91 14.85 4.51 -5.27
CA LEU A 91 14.89 5.62 -6.21
C LEU A 91 16.15 6.48 -6.07
N ALA A 92 16.91 6.33 -4.99
CA ALA A 92 18.19 6.98 -4.80
C ALA A 92 19.37 6.07 -5.21
N GLU A 93 20.51 6.68 -5.55
CA GLU A 93 21.82 6.03 -5.63
C GLU A 93 22.59 6.17 -4.32
N SER A 94 22.41 7.30 -3.65
CA SER A 94 23.04 7.60 -2.35
C SER A 94 22.34 8.74 -1.63
N VAL A 95 22.62 8.85 -0.35
CA VAL A 95 22.26 9.99 0.50
C VAL A 95 23.51 10.49 1.21
N ASP A 96 23.81 11.77 1.06
CA ASP A 96 24.90 12.45 1.77
C ASP A 96 24.32 13.25 2.94
N VAL A 97 24.98 13.17 4.08
CA VAL A 97 24.58 13.87 5.31
C VAL A 97 25.73 14.77 5.76
N ASN A 98 25.46 16.04 6.05
CA ASN A 98 26.48 16.94 6.58
C ASN A 98 26.83 16.59 8.04
N GLU A 99 27.98 17.10 8.52
CA GLU A 99 28.50 16.79 9.87
C GLU A 99 27.51 17.15 10.99
N ASP A 100 26.72 18.20 10.81
CA ASP A 100 25.75 18.69 11.80
C ASP A 100 24.39 17.99 11.70
N MET A 101 24.19 17.08 10.75
CA MET A 101 22.89 16.40 10.50
C MET A 101 21.72 17.37 10.28
N THR A 102 21.99 18.52 9.69
CA THR A 102 21.01 19.55 9.34
C THR A 102 20.74 19.64 7.84
N GLN A 103 21.50 18.90 7.03
CA GLN A 103 21.31 18.85 5.59
C GLN A 103 21.49 17.41 5.09
N TYR A 104 20.54 16.96 4.31
CA TYR A 104 20.51 15.66 3.63
C TYR A 104 20.41 15.89 2.13
N THR A 105 21.33 15.33 1.37
CA THR A 105 21.35 15.42 -0.09
C THR A 105 21.09 14.04 -0.67
N VAL A 106 19.95 13.88 -1.31
CA VAL A 106 19.53 12.64 -1.97
C VAL A 106 19.92 12.72 -3.44
N HIS A 107 20.72 11.77 -3.91
CA HIS A 107 21.07 11.60 -5.31
C HIS A 107 20.15 10.56 -5.93
N LEU A 108 19.26 10.99 -6.80
CA LEU A 108 18.30 10.11 -7.47
C LEU A 108 18.98 9.31 -8.58
N ARG A 109 18.50 8.10 -8.81
CA ARG A 109 18.93 7.25 -9.93
C ARG A 109 18.65 7.93 -11.25
N SER A 110 19.62 7.87 -12.15
CA SER A 110 19.49 8.43 -13.51
C SER A 110 18.53 7.61 -14.39
N ASP A 111 18.33 6.31 -14.07
CA ASP A 111 17.49 5.36 -14.80
C ASP A 111 16.06 5.21 -14.22
N ALA A 112 15.72 5.93 -13.14
CA ALA A 112 14.38 5.89 -12.54
C ALA A 112 13.35 6.55 -13.47
N LYS A 113 12.30 5.78 -13.79
CA LYS A 113 11.23 6.20 -14.71
C LYS A 113 9.85 5.86 -14.17
N TRP A 114 8.89 6.66 -14.58
CA TRP A 114 7.47 6.36 -14.44
C TRP A 114 7.02 5.29 -15.44
N SER A 115 5.90 4.63 -15.18
CA SER A 115 5.33 3.60 -16.04
C SER A 115 4.96 4.09 -17.44
N ASN A 116 4.69 5.40 -17.60
CA ASN A 116 4.47 6.05 -18.90
C ASN A 116 5.77 6.37 -19.66
N GLY A 117 6.93 6.15 -19.04
CA GLY A 117 8.26 6.39 -19.62
C GLY A 117 8.89 7.74 -19.27
N ASP A 118 8.19 8.62 -18.57
CA ASP A 118 8.74 9.89 -18.09
C ASP A 118 9.84 9.65 -17.07
N ASP A 119 10.78 10.59 -16.95
CA ASP A 119 11.82 10.53 -15.93
C ASP A 119 11.28 10.91 -14.56
N VAL A 120 11.60 10.11 -13.53
CA VAL A 120 11.40 10.50 -12.13
C VAL A 120 12.41 11.58 -11.79
N THR A 121 11.93 12.71 -11.27
CA THR A 121 12.75 13.87 -10.95
C THR A 121 12.55 14.34 -9.51
N SER A 122 13.46 15.17 -9.04
CA SER A 122 13.38 15.81 -7.73
C SER A 122 12.09 16.62 -7.55
N ALA A 123 11.56 17.19 -8.63
CA ALA A 123 10.32 17.96 -8.62
C ALA A 123 9.09 17.08 -8.29
N ASP A 124 9.11 15.78 -8.62
CA ASP A 124 8.02 14.85 -8.29
C ASP A 124 7.92 14.64 -6.77
N PHE A 125 9.06 14.57 -6.08
CA PHE A 125 9.11 14.49 -4.60
C PHE A 125 8.63 15.78 -3.94
N LYS A 126 9.09 16.93 -4.46
CA LYS A 126 8.65 18.23 -3.95
C LYS A 126 7.13 18.42 -4.16
N ASN A 127 6.57 17.91 -5.25
CA ASN A 127 5.13 17.95 -5.51
C ASN A 127 4.34 17.28 -4.37
N THR A 128 4.74 16.08 -3.92
CA THR A 128 4.08 15.41 -2.78
C THR A 128 4.21 16.22 -1.50
N ILE A 129 5.43 16.69 -1.19
CA ILE A 129 5.71 17.44 0.06
C ILE A 129 4.88 18.72 0.13
N VAL A 130 4.86 19.51 -0.95
CA VAL A 130 4.09 20.77 -1.00
C VAL A 130 2.60 20.51 -0.83
N ARG A 131 2.07 19.47 -1.46
CA ARG A 131 0.64 19.10 -1.35
C ARG A 131 0.31 18.57 0.05
N ALA A 132 1.17 17.75 0.67
CA ALA A 132 0.98 17.26 2.04
C ALA A 132 1.04 18.39 3.09
N LEU A 133 1.74 19.47 2.79
CA LEU A 133 1.82 20.67 3.65
C LEU A 133 0.70 21.68 3.38
N ASP A 134 -0.14 21.48 2.36
CA ASP A 134 -1.37 22.28 2.20
C ASP A 134 -2.36 21.88 3.29
N PRO A 135 -2.80 22.81 4.16
CA PRO A 135 -3.76 22.51 5.23
C PRO A 135 -5.11 21.99 4.70
N ASN A 136 -5.46 22.26 3.43
CA ASN A 136 -6.66 21.72 2.81
C ASN A 136 -6.52 20.24 2.44
N CYS A 137 -5.31 19.75 2.25
CA CYS A 137 -5.02 18.33 2.03
C CYS A 137 -5.37 17.47 3.24
N LYS A 138 -5.19 18.02 4.46
CA LYS A 138 -5.42 17.31 5.74
C LYS A 138 -4.59 16.02 5.86
N SER A 139 -3.39 16.03 5.32
CA SER A 139 -2.48 14.88 5.38
C SER A 139 -2.25 14.42 6.82
N GLY A 140 -2.48 13.14 7.09
CA GLY A 140 -2.20 12.54 8.39
C GLY A 140 -0.70 12.43 8.70
N TYR A 141 0.15 12.56 7.68
CA TYR A 141 1.61 12.50 7.79
C TYR A 141 2.30 13.86 7.70
N SER A 142 1.57 14.97 7.60
CA SER A 142 2.17 16.32 7.48
C SER A 142 3.20 16.63 8.56
N SER A 143 2.97 16.19 9.80
CA SER A 143 3.90 16.40 10.92
C SER A 143 5.25 15.69 10.76
N MET A 144 5.33 14.65 9.93
CA MET A 144 6.58 13.96 9.60
C MET A 144 7.50 14.80 8.71
N LEU A 145 6.96 15.84 8.07
CA LEU A 145 7.71 16.83 7.29
C LEU A 145 8.27 17.98 8.13
N TYR A 146 7.81 18.17 9.38
CA TYR A 146 8.19 19.30 10.24
C TYR A 146 9.68 19.40 10.62
N PRO A 147 10.52 18.36 10.55
CA PRO A 147 11.96 18.55 10.62
C PRO A 147 12.52 19.47 9.52
N ILE A 148 11.88 19.53 8.34
CA ILE A 148 12.31 20.39 7.22
C ILE A 148 12.04 21.85 7.58
N ALA A 149 13.02 22.72 7.35
CA ALA A 149 12.87 24.15 7.58
C ALA A 149 11.69 24.72 6.77
N GLY A 150 10.85 25.53 7.42
CA GLY A 150 9.68 26.16 6.79
C GLY A 150 8.46 25.26 6.61
N ALA A 151 8.56 23.95 6.85
CA ALA A 151 7.44 23.02 6.63
C ALA A 151 6.27 23.25 7.59
N GLU A 152 6.55 23.43 8.88
CA GLU A 152 5.53 23.70 9.89
C GLU A 152 4.85 25.06 9.68
N GLU A 153 5.62 26.07 9.28
CA GLU A 153 5.13 27.39 8.94
C GLU A 153 4.20 27.34 7.71
N MET A 154 4.56 26.59 6.71
CA MET A 154 3.75 26.39 5.50
C MET A 154 2.42 25.69 5.86
N TYR A 155 2.46 24.60 6.62
CA TYR A 155 1.26 23.87 7.06
C TYR A 155 0.31 24.75 7.90
N ASN A 156 0.86 25.62 8.77
CA ASN A 156 0.09 26.54 9.60
C ASN A 156 -0.36 27.81 8.87
N GLY A 157 -0.03 27.98 7.58
CA GLY A 157 -0.38 29.16 6.78
C GLY A 157 0.37 30.42 7.19
N THR A 158 1.50 30.32 7.88
CA THR A 158 2.37 31.43 8.29
C THR A 158 3.63 31.56 7.41
N GLY A 159 3.86 30.60 6.52
CA GLY A 159 4.89 30.55 5.52
C GLY A 159 4.35 30.05 4.17
N ASP A 160 5.22 30.02 3.18
CA ASP A 160 4.92 29.54 1.83
C ASP A 160 6.04 28.66 1.28
N GLU A 161 5.86 28.13 0.07
CA GLU A 161 6.83 27.25 -0.60
C GLU A 161 8.22 27.89 -0.75
N SER A 162 8.34 29.22 -0.83
CA SER A 162 9.65 29.89 -0.97
C SER A 162 10.51 29.78 0.29
N GLY A 163 9.89 29.56 1.45
CA GLY A 163 10.56 29.32 2.73
C GLY A 163 10.84 27.85 3.02
N LEU A 164 10.32 26.92 2.19
CA LEU A 164 10.48 25.48 2.40
C LEU A 164 11.91 25.02 2.12
N GLY A 165 12.53 24.34 3.07
CA GLY A 165 13.90 23.82 3.00
C GLY A 165 14.09 22.62 2.07
N VAL A 166 13.40 22.58 0.94
CA VAL A 166 13.51 21.53 -0.10
C VAL A 166 13.96 22.16 -1.39
N ASP A 167 15.22 21.92 -1.76
CA ASP A 167 15.80 22.39 -3.03
C ASP A 167 15.80 21.26 -4.07
N THR A 168 15.20 21.53 -5.21
CA THR A 168 15.07 20.66 -6.38
C THR A 168 15.51 21.39 -7.64
N SER A 169 16.53 22.21 -7.54
CA SER A 169 17.09 22.98 -8.67
C SER A 169 17.81 22.10 -9.70
N ASP A 170 18.15 20.88 -9.33
CA ASP A 170 18.68 19.83 -10.21
C ASP A 170 17.69 18.65 -10.26
N ASP A 171 17.40 18.14 -11.45
CA ASP A 171 16.37 17.11 -11.67
C ASP A 171 16.67 15.78 -10.96
N LYS A 172 17.91 15.50 -10.62
CA LYS A 172 18.33 14.24 -9.98
C LYS A 172 18.90 14.44 -8.57
N THR A 173 18.73 15.62 -8.00
CA THR A 173 19.22 15.93 -6.66
C THR A 173 18.13 16.61 -5.83
N ILE A 174 17.89 16.09 -4.63
CA ILE A 174 17.01 16.72 -3.64
C ILE A 174 17.87 17.11 -2.44
N VAL A 175 17.84 18.38 -2.05
CA VAL A 175 18.52 18.85 -0.83
C VAL A 175 17.49 19.21 0.21
N PHE A 176 17.47 18.47 1.31
CA PHE A 176 16.66 18.78 2.48
C PHE A 176 17.47 19.59 3.48
N ASN A 177 17.03 20.81 3.79
CA ASN A 177 17.57 21.65 4.83
C ASN A 177 16.67 21.59 6.04
N LEU A 178 17.19 21.15 7.18
CA LEU A 178 16.41 20.93 8.40
C LEU A 178 16.51 22.15 9.33
N LYS A 179 15.49 22.35 10.16
CA LYS A 179 15.45 23.43 11.16
C LYS A 179 16.43 23.20 12.32
N GLU A 180 16.77 21.93 12.58
CA GLU A 180 17.71 21.52 13.64
C GLU A 180 18.31 20.16 13.31
N PRO A 181 19.42 19.72 13.98
CA PRO A 181 20.00 18.40 13.77
C PRO A 181 18.99 17.26 13.98
N CYS A 182 18.87 16.35 13.02
CA CYS A 182 17.90 15.25 13.07
C CYS A 182 18.54 13.94 12.58
N ALA A 183 19.10 13.15 13.49
CA ALA A 183 19.82 11.91 13.16
C ALA A 183 18.93 10.78 12.59
N TYR A 184 17.63 10.86 12.76
CA TYR A 184 16.67 9.86 12.24
C TYR A 184 15.98 10.30 10.95
N PHE A 185 16.34 11.47 10.38
CA PHE A 185 15.63 12.03 9.24
C PHE A 185 15.60 11.10 8.03
N GLU A 186 16.67 10.38 7.77
CA GLU A 186 16.76 9.41 6.68
C GLU A 186 15.71 8.29 6.82
N GLN A 187 15.36 7.90 8.05
CA GLN A 187 14.34 6.87 8.29
C GLN A 187 12.93 7.32 7.90
N LEU A 188 12.70 8.62 7.72
CA LEU A 188 11.42 9.15 7.27
C LEU A 188 11.18 8.95 5.76
N PHE A 189 12.23 8.65 4.99
CA PHE A 189 12.16 8.50 3.53
C PHE A 189 11.34 7.29 3.05
N VAL A 190 10.94 6.41 3.96
CA VAL A 190 10.01 5.30 3.69
C VAL A 190 8.55 5.73 3.78
N LEU A 191 8.26 6.93 4.29
CA LEU A 191 6.89 7.39 4.50
C LEU A 191 6.28 7.95 3.21
N PRO A 192 4.96 7.82 3.04
CA PRO A 192 4.24 8.26 1.84
C PRO A 192 4.53 9.70 1.42
N VAL A 193 4.63 10.61 2.38
CA VAL A 193 4.86 12.04 2.13
C VAL A 193 6.27 12.36 1.59
N TYR A 194 7.16 11.37 1.56
CA TYR A 194 8.48 11.45 0.92
C TYR A 194 8.57 10.65 -0.38
N MET A 195 7.50 9.96 -0.79
CA MET A 195 7.43 9.28 -2.09
C MET A 195 7.05 10.26 -3.19
N PRO A 196 7.48 10.03 -4.43
CA PRO A 196 7.17 10.97 -5.51
C PRO A 196 5.73 10.82 -6.00
N THR A 197 5.11 11.92 -6.41
CA THR A 197 3.90 11.94 -7.24
C THR A 197 4.21 12.72 -8.51
N HIS A 198 3.66 12.28 -9.64
CA HIS A 198 4.01 12.84 -10.94
C HIS A 198 3.63 14.34 -11.00
N ARG A 199 4.62 15.20 -11.17
CA ARG A 199 4.53 16.66 -11.08
C ARG A 199 3.54 17.33 -12.02
N GLU A 200 3.12 16.63 -13.10
CA GLU A 200 2.18 17.17 -14.09
C GLU A 200 0.82 16.47 -14.04
N LEU A 201 0.77 15.18 -13.75
CA LEU A 201 -0.43 14.37 -13.79
C LEU A 201 -1.14 14.25 -12.42
N GLN A 202 -0.38 14.34 -11.34
CA GLN A 202 -0.87 14.12 -9.97
C GLN A 202 -0.69 15.37 -9.10
N THR A 203 -1.19 16.51 -9.59
CA THR A 203 -0.97 17.81 -8.95
C THR A 203 -2.07 18.20 -7.97
N GLU A 204 -3.29 17.71 -8.16
CA GLU A 204 -4.44 18.04 -7.32
C GLU A 204 -4.65 16.97 -6.26
N THR A 205 -4.82 17.38 -5.02
CA THR A 205 -5.17 16.47 -3.92
C THR A 205 -6.64 16.08 -4.01
N ASN A 206 -6.92 14.77 -3.90
CA ASN A 206 -8.27 14.21 -4.04
C ASN A 206 -8.98 14.62 -5.36
N GLY A 207 -8.21 14.86 -6.41
CA GLY A 207 -8.71 15.05 -7.76
C GLY A 207 -9.24 13.77 -8.40
N ASP A 208 -9.69 13.83 -9.64
CA ASP A 208 -10.27 12.68 -10.35
C ASP A 208 -9.32 11.47 -10.41
N TRP A 209 -8.03 11.71 -10.57
CA TRP A 209 -7.01 10.66 -10.53
C TRP A 209 -6.95 9.96 -9.16
N ALA A 210 -7.01 10.73 -8.08
CA ALA A 210 -6.93 10.22 -6.72
C ALA A 210 -8.16 9.37 -6.33
N MET A 211 -9.25 9.51 -7.07
CA MET A 211 -10.48 8.71 -6.91
C MET A 211 -10.56 7.56 -7.92
N GLY A 212 -9.51 7.32 -8.69
CA GLY A 212 -9.48 6.28 -9.71
C GLY A 212 -10.33 6.58 -10.96
N ASN A 213 -10.72 7.84 -11.18
CA ASN A 213 -11.52 8.24 -12.34
C ASN A 213 -10.68 8.68 -13.55
N ASP A 214 -9.39 8.95 -13.32
CA ASP A 214 -8.42 9.26 -14.37
C ASP A 214 -7.27 8.25 -14.31
N MET A 215 -7.44 7.13 -15.00
CA MET A 215 -6.46 6.04 -15.01
C MET A 215 -5.15 6.42 -15.71
N ASP A 216 -5.18 7.37 -16.65
CA ASP A 216 -3.97 7.80 -17.37
C ASP A 216 -3.04 8.63 -16.47
N ALA A 217 -3.58 9.22 -15.40
CA ALA A 217 -2.81 9.95 -14.40
C ALA A 217 -2.25 9.03 -13.29
N LEU A 218 -2.69 7.77 -13.21
CA LEU A 218 -2.23 6.81 -12.20
C LEU A 218 -0.95 6.10 -12.65
N VAL A 219 0.08 6.88 -12.93
CA VAL A 219 1.41 6.37 -13.26
C VAL A 219 2.15 5.96 -11.98
N SER A 220 3.05 4.99 -12.11
CA SER A 220 3.84 4.43 -11.01
C SER A 220 5.32 4.34 -11.40
N CYS A 221 6.20 4.48 -10.42
CA CYS A 221 7.64 4.21 -10.57
C CYS A 221 8.09 2.95 -9.80
N GLU A 222 7.15 2.15 -9.34
CA GLU A 222 7.27 0.89 -8.61
C GLU A 222 7.19 -0.35 -9.53
N PRO A 223 7.37 -1.58 -8.98
CA PRO A 223 7.24 -2.81 -9.74
C PRO A 223 5.95 -2.95 -10.54
N TYR A 224 4.86 -2.35 -10.08
CA TYR A 224 3.56 -2.42 -10.73
C TYR A 224 2.93 -1.05 -10.89
N TYR A 225 1.97 -0.96 -11.80
CA TYR A 225 1.06 0.18 -11.94
C TYR A 225 -0.39 -0.29 -11.96
N LEU A 226 -1.30 0.56 -11.51
CA LEU A 226 -2.74 0.28 -11.50
C LEU A 226 -3.27 0.31 -12.94
N ALA A 227 -3.69 -0.85 -13.46
CA ALA A 227 -4.16 -1.01 -14.83
C ALA A 227 -5.69 -1.06 -14.95
N GLU A 228 -6.39 -1.46 -13.89
CA GLU A 228 -7.85 -1.50 -13.82
C GLU A 228 -8.30 -1.28 -12.38
N TYR A 229 -9.32 -0.47 -12.19
CA TYR A 229 -9.91 -0.18 -10.90
C TYR A 229 -11.42 -0.21 -10.99
N VAL A 230 -12.04 -1.11 -10.25
CA VAL A 230 -13.49 -1.22 -10.14
C VAL A 230 -13.87 -1.01 -8.68
N PRO A 231 -14.37 0.18 -8.32
CA PRO A 231 -14.67 0.56 -6.94
C PRO A 231 -15.50 -0.49 -6.21
N ASN A 232 -15.12 -0.79 -4.96
CA ASN A 232 -15.74 -1.80 -4.08
C ASN A 232 -15.76 -3.24 -4.62
N GLN A 233 -14.97 -3.54 -5.65
CA GLN A 233 -14.91 -4.88 -6.23
C GLN A 233 -13.49 -5.40 -6.33
N TYR A 234 -12.63 -4.75 -7.14
CA TYR A 234 -11.25 -5.19 -7.31
C TYR A 234 -10.37 -4.13 -7.96
N SER A 235 -9.08 -4.32 -7.82
CA SER A 235 -8.04 -3.63 -8.58
C SER A 235 -7.12 -4.62 -9.28
N VAL A 236 -6.59 -4.25 -10.46
CA VAL A 236 -5.63 -5.04 -11.23
C VAL A 236 -4.38 -4.22 -11.44
N TYR A 237 -3.26 -4.76 -11.03
CA TYR A 237 -1.95 -4.17 -11.19
C TYR A 237 -1.15 -4.98 -12.20
N LYS A 238 -0.45 -4.28 -13.10
CA LYS A 238 0.43 -4.91 -14.10
C LYS A 238 1.86 -4.50 -13.86
N LYS A 239 2.77 -5.41 -14.18
CA LYS A 239 4.20 -5.19 -14.10
C LYS A 239 4.60 -3.93 -14.86
N ASN A 240 5.40 -3.10 -14.20
CA ASN A 240 6.00 -1.91 -14.78
C ASN A 240 7.35 -2.29 -15.40
N GLU A 241 7.41 -2.35 -16.72
CA GLU A 241 8.65 -2.68 -17.45
C GLU A 241 9.70 -1.55 -17.35
N ASN A 242 9.31 -0.36 -16.91
CA ASN A 242 10.21 0.77 -16.70
C ASN A 242 10.77 0.83 -15.26
N TYR A 243 10.36 -0.10 -14.38
CA TYR A 243 10.89 -0.17 -13.02
C TYR A 243 12.40 -0.49 -13.03
N VAL A 244 13.16 0.19 -12.18
CA VAL A 244 14.63 0.06 -12.11
C VAL A 244 15.16 -1.36 -11.84
N GLN A 245 14.32 -2.24 -11.31
CA GLN A 245 14.62 -3.65 -11.05
C GLN A 245 13.59 -4.59 -11.70
N ALA A 246 13.01 -4.22 -12.83
CA ALA A 246 11.96 -4.98 -13.51
C ALA A 246 12.33 -6.43 -13.84
N ASP A 247 13.62 -6.72 -14.07
CA ASP A 247 14.15 -8.06 -14.31
C ASP A 247 14.01 -9.01 -13.09
N ARG A 248 13.89 -8.47 -11.88
CA ARG A 248 13.63 -9.26 -10.66
C ARG A 248 12.18 -9.65 -10.49
N ILE A 249 11.26 -8.95 -11.15
CA ILE A 249 9.81 -9.17 -11.02
C ILE A 249 9.40 -10.34 -11.91
N LYS A 250 8.86 -11.39 -11.29
CA LYS A 250 8.48 -12.65 -11.95
C LYS A 250 6.98 -12.78 -12.20
N THR A 251 6.17 -12.02 -11.49
CA THR A 251 4.71 -12.04 -11.61
C THR A 251 4.27 -10.88 -12.47
N ASP A 252 3.52 -11.15 -13.54
CA ASP A 252 3.10 -10.11 -14.48
C ASP A 252 1.88 -9.32 -13.99
N THR A 253 1.04 -9.95 -13.19
CA THR A 253 -0.23 -9.35 -12.77
C THR A 253 -0.54 -9.65 -11.30
N ILE A 254 -0.99 -8.65 -10.56
CA ILE A 254 -1.59 -8.80 -9.24
C ILE A 254 -3.04 -8.34 -9.33
N LYS A 255 -3.98 -9.17 -8.89
CA LYS A 255 -5.39 -8.80 -8.74
C LYS A 255 -5.76 -8.82 -7.26
N LYS A 256 -6.24 -7.69 -6.74
CA LYS A 256 -6.71 -7.56 -5.35
C LYS A 256 -8.24 -7.46 -5.36
N MET A 257 -8.91 -8.43 -4.74
CA MET A 257 -10.37 -8.46 -4.60
C MET A 257 -10.78 -7.78 -3.28
N VAL A 258 -11.83 -6.96 -3.29
CA VAL A 258 -12.39 -6.40 -2.05
C VAL A 258 -13.24 -7.46 -1.37
N MET A 259 -12.74 -7.99 -0.25
CA MET A 259 -13.41 -9.02 0.55
C MET A 259 -13.09 -8.81 2.04
N ASP A 260 -14.11 -8.78 2.90
CA ASP A 260 -14.00 -8.49 4.34
C ASP A 260 -14.45 -9.66 5.25
N ASP A 261 -15.02 -10.72 4.67
CA ASP A 261 -15.47 -11.91 5.42
C ASP A 261 -14.41 -13.02 5.40
N THR A 262 -13.78 -13.26 6.55
CA THR A 262 -12.71 -14.25 6.70
C THR A 262 -13.08 -15.63 6.17
N GLN A 263 -14.32 -16.11 6.41
CA GLN A 263 -14.71 -17.44 5.96
C GLN A 263 -14.86 -17.52 4.43
N SER A 264 -15.36 -16.45 3.82
CA SER A 264 -15.45 -16.32 2.35
C SER A 264 -14.06 -16.31 1.71
N ILE A 265 -13.11 -15.57 2.30
CA ILE A 265 -11.71 -15.51 1.84
C ILE A 265 -11.07 -16.90 1.88
N ILE A 266 -11.23 -17.65 2.99
CA ILE A 266 -10.68 -19.01 3.13
C ILE A 266 -11.32 -19.97 2.12
N ASN A 267 -12.64 -19.88 1.91
CA ASN A 267 -13.32 -20.71 0.93
C ASN A 267 -12.84 -20.43 -0.50
N ALA A 268 -12.63 -19.16 -0.84
CA ALA A 268 -12.09 -18.74 -2.14
C ALA A 268 -10.63 -19.24 -2.34
N TYR A 269 -9.81 -19.21 -1.28
CA TYR A 269 -8.46 -19.79 -1.31
C TYR A 269 -8.50 -21.32 -1.52
N LYS A 270 -9.33 -22.03 -0.73
CA LYS A 270 -9.50 -23.50 -0.84
C LYS A 270 -10.04 -23.94 -2.20
N SER A 271 -10.84 -23.09 -2.85
CA SER A 271 -11.35 -23.35 -4.21
C SER A 271 -10.37 -23.00 -5.32
N GLY A 272 -9.28 -22.28 -5.01
CA GLY A 272 -8.30 -21.80 -5.97
C GLY A 272 -8.70 -20.52 -6.71
N GLU A 273 -9.75 -19.83 -6.25
CA GLU A 273 -10.12 -18.50 -6.73
C GLU A 273 -9.11 -17.44 -6.26
N LEU A 274 -8.61 -17.58 -5.03
CA LEU A 274 -7.48 -16.83 -4.49
C LEU A 274 -6.27 -17.76 -4.40
N ASN A 275 -5.08 -17.24 -4.64
CA ASN A 275 -3.83 -18.00 -4.52
C ASN A 275 -2.84 -17.43 -3.48
N PHE A 276 -3.17 -16.27 -2.90
CA PHE A 276 -2.47 -15.67 -1.77
C PHE A 276 -3.50 -14.97 -0.86
N ILE A 277 -3.45 -15.23 0.46
CA ILE A 277 -4.34 -14.61 1.44
C ILE A 277 -3.59 -14.28 2.73
N SER A 278 -4.03 -13.25 3.43
CA SER A 278 -3.64 -13.02 4.81
C SER A 278 -4.56 -13.81 5.73
N VAL A 279 -4.01 -14.51 6.71
CA VAL A 279 -4.77 -15.26 7.72
C VAL A 279 -4.65 -14.56 9.07
N ASP A 280 -5.78 -14.39 9.74
CA ASP A 280 -5.81 -13.93 11.12
C ASP A 280 -5.64 -15.09 12.13
N TYR A 281 -5.52 -14.74 13.41
CA TYR A 281 -5.32 -15.71 14.46
C TYR A 281 -6.46 -16.75 14.59
N THR A 282 -7.66 -16.46 14.09
CA THR A 282 -8.83 -17.36 14.22
C THR A 282 -8.69 -18.59 13.34
N VAL A 283 -7.92 -18.50 12.26
CA VAL A 283 -7.68 -19.58 11.29
C VAL A 283 -6.24 -20.04 11.22
N MET A 284 -5.32 -19.33 11.87
CA MET A 284 -3.88 -19.63 11.84
C MET A 284 -3.56 -21.05 12.33
N ASP A 285 -4.30 -21.55 13.34
CA ASP A 285 -4.14 -22.91 13.86
C ASP A 285 -4.43 -24.00 12.81
N GLU A 286 -5.26 -23.72 11.81
CA GLU A 286 -5.53 -24.65 10.70
C GLU A 286 -4.32 -24.82 9.79
N TYR A 287 -3.50 -23.78 9.66
CA TYR A 287 -2.35 -23.73 8.74
C TYR A 287 -0.99 -23.82 9.41
N LYS A 288 -0.90 -23.83 10.74
CA LYS A 288 0.37 -23.76 11.50
C LYS A 288 1.39 -24.83 11.14
N ASP A 289 0.93 -26.00 10.70
CA ASP A 289 1.78 -27.14 10.30
C ASP A 289 1.85 -27.27 8.76
N SER A 290 1.35 -26.30 8.00
CA SER A 290 1.35 -26.29 6.55
C SER A 290 2.57 -25.57 6.00
N ASP A 291 3.19 -26.12 4.97
CA ASP A 291 4.25 -25.47 4.20
C ASP A 291 3.73 -24.23 3.40
N GLU A 292 2.40 -24.05 3.35
CA GLU A 292 1.77 -22.90 2.71
C GLU A 292 1.77 -21.65 3.61
N LEU A 293 1.96 -21.80 4.94
CA LEU A 293 1.98 -20.69 5.87
C LEU A 293 3.33 -19.98 5.84
N ILE A 294 3.31 -18.70 5.51
CA ILE A 294 4.45 -17.81 5.60
C ILE A 294 4.21 -16.84 6.75
N THR A 295 5.15 -16.76 7.68
CA THR A 295 5.10 -15.82 8.81
C THR A 295 6.24 -14.82 8.73
N SER A 296 5.93 -13.57 9.03
CA SER A 296 6.92 -12.48 9.12
C SER A 296 6.72 -11.72 10.43
N PRO A 297 7.78 -11.38 11.18
CA PRO A 297 7.65 -10.57 12.37
C PRO A 297 7.15 -9.17 11.98
N ALA A 298 6.06 -8.72 12.62
CA ALA A 298 5.55 -7.38 12.49
C ALA A 298 6.08 -6.51 13.63
N MET A 299 6.79 -5.41 13.31
CA MET A 299 7.22 -4.43 14.30
C MET A 299 6.06 -3.47 14.64
N THR A 300 4.98 -4.03 15.20
CA THR A 300 3.74 -3.30 15.48
C THR A 300 3.38 -3.40 16.95
N SER A 301 3.01 -2.27 17.56
CA SER A 301 2.49 -2.23 18.91
C SER A 301 1.04 -1.78 18.91
N TYR A 302 0.19 -2.52 19.61
CA TYR A 302 -1.21 -2.16 19.84
C TYR A 302 -1.36 -1.48 21.19
N TYR A 303 -2.06 -0.36 21.23
CA TYR A 303 -2.25 0.42 22.45
C TYR A 303 -3.60 1.13 22.47
N VAL A 304 -4.03 1.51 23.68
CA VAL A 304 -5.22 2.34 23.89
C VAL A 304 -4.78 3.79 24.10
N LEU A 305 -5.31 4.68 23.26
CA LEU A 305 -5.13 6.11 23.43
C LEU A 305 -6.18 6.69 24.36
N PHE A 306 -5.73 7.52 25.31
CA PHE A 306 -6.61 8.29 26.16
C PHE A 306 -6.67 9.75 25.68
N ASN A 307 -7.87 10.32 25.58
CA ASN A 307 -8.00 11.77 25.41
C ASN A 307 -7.59 12.48 26.69
N VAL A 308 -6.35 12.92 26.75
CA VAL A 308 -5.76 13.55 27.95
C VAL A 308 -6.31 14.96 28.26
N ASN A 309 -7.10 15.51 27.34
CA ASN A 309 -7.73 16.82 27.51
C ASN A 309 -9.14 16.73 28.12
N GLU A 310 -9.64 15.52 28.35
CA GLU A 310 -10.99 15.26 28.84
C GLU A 310 -10.96 14.46 30.15
N ALA A 311 -11.78 14.87 31.13
CA ALA A 311 -11.97 14.10 32.36
C ALA A 311 -12.64 12.74 32.06
N PRO A 312 -12.27 11.64 32.77
CA PRO A 312 -11.31 11.59 33.87
C PRO A 312 -9.86 11.35 33.44
N PHE A 313 -9.56 11.35 32.10
CA PHE A 313 -8.25 10.98 31.56
C PHE A 313 -7.24 12.13 31.54
N ASP A 314 -7.63 13.33 31.92
CA ASP A 314 -6.73 14.44 32.22
C ASP A 314 -5.84 14.16 33.44
N ASP A 315 -6.30 13.32 34.40
CA ASP A 315 -5.50 12.87 35.54
C ASP A 315 -4.61 11.67 35.15
N VAL A 316 -3.29 11.85 35.28
CA VAL A 316 -2.30 10.80 35.01
C VAL A 316 -2.52 9.53 35.86
N ARG A 317 -3.01 9.69 37.11
CA ARG A 317 -3.24 8.54 38.01
C ARG A 317 -4.36 7.64 37.50
N VAL A 318 -5.37 8.21 36.84
CA VAL A 318 -6.45 7.45 36.20
C VAL A 318 -5.88 6.64 35.02
N ARG A 319 -5.07 7.25 34.15
CA ARG A 319 -4.42 6.55 33.04
C ARG A 319 -3.52 5.42 33.53
N GLN A 320 -2.73 5.65 34.58
CA GLN A 320 -1.90 4.63 35.22
C GLN A 320 -2.73 3.48 35.78
N ALA A 321 -3.87 3.80 36.45
CA ALA A 321 -4.76 2.77 36.99
C ALA A 321 -5.33 1.86 35.89
N PHE A 322 -5.75 2.42 34.76
CA PHE A 322 -6.18 1.65 33.60
C PHE A 322 -5.06 0.77 33.06
N SER A 323 -3.85 1.31 32.90
CA SER A 323 -2.69 0.53 32.42
C SER A 323 -2.35 -0.63 33.35
N MET A 324 -2.45 -0.44 34.68
CA MET A 324 -2.19 -1.47 35.69
C MET A 324 -3.31 -2.52 35.79
N ALA A 325 -4.55 -2.16 35.41
CA ALA A 325 -5.70 -3.07 35.47
C ALA A 325 -5.71 -4.07 34.30
N VAL A 326 -4.97 -3.83 33.22
CA VAL A 326 -4.92 -4.69 32.05
C VAL A 326 -3.85 -5.78 32.26
N ASN A 327 -4.27 -7.05 32.23
CA ASN A 327 -3.37 -8.17 32.15
C ASN A 327 -2.93 -8.38 30.67
N ARG A 328 -1.72 -7.96 30.34
CA ARG A 328 -1.22 -7.98 28.97
C ARG A 328 -1.02 -9.39 28.43
N ASP A 329 -0.62 -10.34 29.31
CA ASP A 329 -0.47 -11.75 28.93
C ASP A 329 -1.82 -12.38 28.54
N GLU A 330 -2.90 -12.05 29.25
CA GLU A 330 -4.24 -12.52 28.89
C GLU A 330 -4.71 -11.90 27.57
N VAL A 331 -4.43 -10.61 27.34
CA VAL A 331 -4.77 -9.94 26.06
C VAL A 331 -3.99 -10.58 24.92
N ALA A 332 -2.67 -10.73 25.04
CA ALA A 332 -1.83 -11.37 24.03
C ALA A 332 -2.30 -12.79 23.72
N SER A 333 -2.58 -13.58 24.77
CA SER A 333 -3.11 -14.94 24.60
C SER A 333 -4.47 -14.99 23.89
N ALA A 334 -5.34 -14.01 24.15
CA ALA A 334 -6.64 -13.92 23.48
C ALA A 334 -6.53 -13.48 22.01
N CYS A 335 -5.47 -12.75 21.65
CA CYS A 335 -5.18 -12.35 20.27
C CYS A 335 -4.45 -13.43 19.46
N GLY A 336 -4.01 -14.53 20.09
CA GLY A 336 -3.34 -15.65 19.43
C GLY A 336 -1.84 -15.75 19.71
N SER A 337 -1.24 -16.85 19.29
CA SER A 337 0.16 -17.21 19.63
C SER A 337 1.22 -16.33 18.92
N SER A 338 0.83 -15.45 18.04
CA SER A 338 1.71 -14.53 17.32
C SER A 338 1.90 -13.18 18.02
N TYR A 339 1.24 -12.96 19.16
CA TYR A 339 1.37 -11.72 19.93
C TYR A 339 2.18 -11.93 21.19
N GLU A 340 3.04 -10.97 21.50
CA GLU A 340 3.82 -10.89 22.72
C GLU A 340 3.29 -9.74 23.62
N ALA A 341 3.35 -9.91 24.95
CA ALA A 341 2.84 -8.97 25.94
C ALA A 341 3.82 -7.84 26.29
#